data_f44f375d847e2a1393607e09aaf9361b
#
_entry.id   f44f375d847e2a1393607e09aaf9361b
#
_cell.length_a   1.000
_cell.length_b   1.000
_cell.length_c   1.000
_cell.angle_alpha   90.00
_cell.angle_beta   90.00
_cell.angle_gamma   90.00
#
_symmetry.space_group_name_H-M   'P 1'
#
loop_
_entity.id
_entity.type
_entity.pdbx_description
1 polymer ?
#
loop_
_entity_poly.entity_id
_entity_poly.type
_entity_poly.pdbx_seq_one_letter_code
_entity_poly.pdbx_strand_id
1 'polypeptide(L)'
;MPDIRELGPQGRGMLHEGWSTEVADYVIVCGWALEGNAFLVGDAAGGLYAFEGKSGTTLWHRKEVHEGGLLAMSIHPDGDIFATAGQDGRVLIWKSKEGESNKALELGKGWVEHLQWSPDGQFLAVVFSQYVYVFSADGEEHWRSDKHPSTVSAVAWSKSNELATACYGRVTFYDVIRDQVNQKLEWQGSLVSMVLSPDGDIVACGSQDNSVHFWRRSTAQDAEMTGYPCKPSQLAFDQTGMVLATGGGERITVWSFQGNGPEGTVPGELDLHIGAISSLAFSNRGSLLASGSRDGSVFVWLLQKNGHGEPLGGAFVGGRIEAIAWRPDACGLAAVNANGGINVWDFKNRIKTSPKGFS
;
A
#
# COMPACT_ATOMS: atom_id res chain seq x y z
N MET A 1 -30.22 -2.33 2.40
CA MET A 1 -29.02 -1.55 2.76
C MET A 1 -29.38 -0.09 2.57
N PRO A 2 -29.06 0.82 3.51
CA PRO A 2 -29.22 2.24 3.24
C PRO A 2 -28.39 2.59 1.99
N ASP A 3 -28.87 3.51 1.17
CA ASP A 3 -28.13 3.99 0.00
C ASP A 3 -26.85 4.63 0.51
N ILE A 4 -25.69 4.04 0.18
CA ILE A 4 -24.36 4.47 0.65
C ILE A 4 -24.09 5.93 0.28
N ARG A 5 -24.79 6.48 -0.70
CA ARG A 5 -24.78 7.90 -1.07
C ARG A 5 -25.32 8.83 0.01
N GLU A 6 -26.03 8.30 1.02
CA GLU A 6 -26.61 9.07 2.13
C GLU A 6 -25.75 9.04 3.42
N LEU A 7 -24.66 8.29 3.47
CA LEU A 7 -23.81 8.10 4.65
C LEU A 7 -22.83 9.25 4.95
N GLY A 8 -22.98 10.40 4.34
CA GLY A 8 -22.22 11.60 4.72
C GLY A 8 -23.08 12.61 5.48
N PRO A 9 -22.52 13.49 6.32
CA PRO A 9 -23.28 14.55 6.93
C PRO A 9 -23.94 15.39 5.83
N GLN A 10 -25.25 15.22 5.69
CA GLN A 10 -26.17 15.91 4.78
C GLN A 10 -25.56 16.32 3.41
N GLY A 11 -25.59 15.43 2.42
CA GLY A 11 -25.31 15.77 1.03
C GLY A 11 -23.84 15.92 0.64
N ARG A 12 -22.91 15.37 1.41
CA ARG A 12 -21.49 15.32 1.08
C ARG A 12 -21.09 13.99 0.45
N GLY A 13 -21.81 13.55 -0.60
CA GLY A 13 -21.27 12.50 -1.47
C GLY A 13 -19.95 12.98 -2.05
N MET A 14 -18.82 12.49 -1.54
CA MET A 14 -17.49 12.96 -1.93
C MET A 14 -16.85 12.15 -3.02
N LEU A 15 -17.31 10.92 -3.24
CA LEU A 15 -16.94 10.11 -4.39
C LEU A 15 -17.92 10.41 -5.52
N HIS A 16 -17.43 11.08 -6.56
CA HIS A 16 -18.17 11.30 -7.79
C HIS A 16 -17.72 10.28 -8.82
N GLU A 17 -18.65 9.70 -9.52
CA GLU A 17 -18.36 8.75 -10.59
C GLU A 17 -17.42 9.39 -11.63
N GLY A 18 -16.28 8.76 -11.85
CA GLY A 18 -15.32 9.12 -12.89
C GLY A 18 -15.52 8.16 -14.07
N TRP A 19 -14.79 7.04 -14.04
CA TRP A 19 -14.93 6.00 -15.07
C TRP A 19 -14.80 4.62 -14.46
N SER A 20 -15.33 3.61 -15.18
CA SER A 20 -15.18 2.21 -14.84
C SER A 20 -14.90 1.38 -16.08
N THR A 21 -14.17 0.28 -15.91
CA THR A 21 -13.89 -0.71 -16.96
C THR A 21 -13.56 -2.05 -16.33
N GLU A 22 -13.33 -3.06 -17.15
CA GLU A 22 -12.97 -4.40 -16.70
C GLU A 22 -11.76 -4.90 -17.48
N VAL A 23 -10.92 -5.71 -16.84
CA VAL A 23 -9.83 -6.49 -17.43
C VAL A 23 -10.22 -7.96 -17.48
N ALA A 24 -9.44 -8.76 -18.20
CA ALA A 24 -9.84 -10.12 -18.55
C ALA A 24 -9.82 -11.10 -17.36
N ASP A 25 -9.01 -10.84 -16.33
CA ASP A 25 -8.83 -11.75 -15.21
C ASP A 25 -8.74 -10.98 -13.88
N TYR A 26 -8.61 -11.70 -12.81
CA TYR A 26 -8.47 -11.26 -11.43
C TYR A 26 -7.33 -10.25 -11.27
N VAL A 27 -7.66 -9.04 -10.80
CA VAL A 27 -6.65 -7.99 -10.58
C VAL A 27 -5.86 -8.29 -9.31
N ILE A 28 -4.55 -8.25 -9.40
CA ILE A 28 -3.62 -8.43 -8.26
C ILE A 28 -3.09 -7.08 -7.78
N VAL A 29 -2.72 -6.20 -8.71
CA VAL A 29 -2.01 -4.95 -8.40
C VAL A 29 -2.53 -3.81 -9.26
N CYS A 30 -2.48 -2.60 -8.71
CA CYS A 30 -2.76 -1.38 -9.44
C CYS A 30 -1.96 -0.20 -8.89
N GLY A 31 -1.87 0.87 -9.67
CA GLY A 31 -1.27 2.12 -9.23
C GLY A 31 -1.29 3.22 -10.28
N TRP A 32 -1.05 4.43 -9.84
CA TRP A 32 -1.02 5.62 -10.69
C TRP A 32 0.41 5.93 -11.14
N ALA A 33 0.59 6.14 -12.43
CA ALA A 33 1.84 6.56 -13.06
C ALA A 33 1.66 7.90 -13.79
N LEU A 34 2.76 8.48 -14.28
CA LEU A 34 2.77 9.72 -15.06
C LEU A 34 1.97 10.85 -14.36
N GLU A 35 2.26 11.06 -13.05
CA GLU A 35 1.58 12.07 -12.21
C GLU A 35 0.05 11.91 -12.16
N GLY A 36 -0.45 10.69 -12.32
CA GLY A 36 -1.89 10.37 -12.34
C GLY A 36 -2.53 10.45 -13.72
N ASN A 37 -1.74 10.66 -14.79
CA ASN A 37 -2.25 10.62 -16.16
C ASN A 37 -2.42 9.20 -16.69
N ALA A 38 -1.79 8.20 -16.07
CA ALA A 38 -2.00 6.79 -16.37
C ALA A 38 -2.34 6.00 -15.12
N PHE A 39 -3.28 5.05 -15.24
CA PHE A 39 -3.60 4.06 -14.24
C PHE A 39 -3.15 2.69 -14.74
N LEU A 40 -2.24 2.07 -14.02
CA LEU A 40 -1.66 0.76 -14.35
C LEU A 40 -2.35 -0.33 -13.55
N VAL A 41 -2.61 -1.46 -14.21
CA VAL A 41 -3.27 -2.63 -13.61
C VAL A 41 -2.58 -3.89 -14.08
N GLY A 42 -2.36 -4.82 -13.15
CA GLY A 42 -1.85 -6.15 -13.43
C GLY A 42 -2.81 -7.23 -12.95
N ASP A 43 -3.08 -8.22 -13.79
CA ASP A 43 -3.95 -9.34 -13.47
C ASP A 43 -3.19 -10.66 -13.21
N ALA A 44 -3.90 -11.65 -12.66
CA ALA A 44 -3.33 -12.93 -12.26
C ALA A 44 -2.79 -13.76 -13.43
N ALA A 45 -3.36 -13.62 -14.63
CA ALA A 45 -2.88 -14.29 -15.84
C ALA A 45 -1.62 -13.66 -16.42
N GLY A 46 -1.10 -12.59 -15.79
CA GLY A 46 0.04 -11.83 -16.30
C GLY A 46 -0.34 -10.79 -17.34
N GLY A 47 -1.60 -10.42 -17.43
CA GLY A 47 -2.05 -9.26 -18.20
C GLY A 47 -1.60 -7.96 -17.53
N LEU A 48 -1.14 -7.01 -18.33
CA LEU A 48 -0.69 -5.70 -17.88
C LEU A 48 -1.37 -4.62 -18.74
N TYR A 49 -2.03 -3.68 -18.09
CA TYR A 49 -2.87 -2.68 -18.73
C TYR A 49 -2.51 -1.28 -18.28
N ALA A 50 -2.64 -0.32 -19.16
CA ALA A 50 -2.63 1.10 -18.83
C ALA A 50 -3.87 1.79 -19.37
N PHE A 51 -4.47 2.61 -18.53
CA PHE A 51 -5.65 3.41 -18.85
C PHE A 51 -5.33 4.89 -18.68
N GLU A 52 -5.88 5.73 -19.53
CA GLU A 52 -5.82 7.19 -19.37
C GLU A 52 -6.53 7.60 -18.08
N GLY A 53 -5.86 8.39 -17.26
CA GLY A 53 -6.27 8.64 -15.88
C GLY A 53 -7.62 9.32 -15.69
N LYS A 54 -8.08 10.12 -16.67
CA LYS A 54 -9.35 10.86 -16.57
C LYS A 54 -10.52 10.17 -17.26
N SER A 55 -10.26 9.46 -18.37
CA SER A 55 -11.30 8.87 -19.21
C SER A 55 -11.43 7.36 -19.10
N GLY A 56 -10.38 6.67 -18.58
CA GLY A 56 -10.32 5.22 -18.59
C GLY A 56 -10.10 4.60 -19.98
N THR A 57 -9.74 5.42 -20.97
CA THR A 57 -9.41 4.90 -22.30
C THR A 57 -8.13 4.07 -22.23
N THR A 58 -8.15 2.87 -22.81
CA THR A 58 -6.96 2.01 -22.84
C THR A 58 -5.83 2.66 -23.63
N LEU A 59 -4.70 2.87 -22.98
CA LEU A 59 -3.49 3.40 -23.59
C LEU A 59 -2.71 2.26 -24.27
N TRP A 60 -2.51 1.17 -23.54
CA TRP A 60 -1.87 -0.04 -24.03
C TRP A 60 -2.25 -1.25 -23.18
N HIS A 61 -2.01 -2.45 -23.73
CA HIS A 61 -2.19 -3.74 -23.08
C HIS A 61 -1.08 -4.70 -23.48
N ARG A 62 -0.56 -5.47 -22.52
CA ARG A 62 0.41 -6.57 -22.72
C ARG A 62 -0.16 -7.84 -22.09
N LYS A 63 0.05 -8.96 -22.76
CA LYS A 63 -0.44 -10.28 -22.31
C LYS A 63 0.73 -11.12 -21.81
N GLU A 64 0.46 -11.92 -20.79
CA GLU A 64 1.35 -12.99 -20.35
C GLU A 64 2.80 -12.51 -20.13
N VAL A 65 2.95 -11.34 -19.46
CA VAL A 65 4.27 -10.72 -19.25
C VAL A 65 5.15 -11.53 -18.32
N HIS A 66 4.55 -12.37 -17.46
CA HIS A 66 5.23 -13.32 -16.59
C HIS A 66 4.66 -14.73 -16.76
N GLU A 67 5.54 -15.73 -16.92
CA GLU A 67 5.12 -17.13 -16.95
C GLU A 67 4.62 -17.58 -15.57
N GLY A 68 3.43 -18.17 -15.52
CA GLY A 68 2.77 -18.57 -14.29
C GLY A 68 2.00 -17.47 -13.59
N GLY A 69 2.11 -16.22 -14.02
CA GLY A 69 1.33 -15.09 -13.54
C GLY A 69 2.15 -14.00 -12.85
N LEU A 70 1.51 -12.83 -12.73
CA LEU A 70 2.06 -11.65 -12.09
C LEU A 70 1.80 -11.72 -10.58
N LEU A 71 2.75 -11.29 -9.75
CA LEU A 71 2.64 -11.27 -8.29
C LEU A 71 2.77 -9.87 -7.69
N ALA A 72 3.62 -9.01 -8.27
CA ALA A 72 3.88 -7.70 -7.70
C ALA A 72 4.15 -6.65 -8.78
N MET A 73 3.85 -5.40 -8.46
CA MET A 73 4.18 -4.22 -9.24
C MET A 73 4.59 -3.08 -8.30
N SER A 74 5.60 -2.32 -8.68
CA SER A 74 6.01 -1.10 -7.99
C SER A 74 6.25 0.00 -9.01
N ILE A 75 5.62 1.15 -8.79
CA ILE A 75 5.77 2.32 -9.67
C ILE A 75 6.89 3.18 -9.13
N HIS A 76 7.79 3.62 -10.00
CA HIS A 76 8.87 4.52 -9.66
C HIS A 76 8.31 5.88 -9.19
N PRO A 77 8.95 6.60 -8.26
CA PRO A 77 8.41 7.84 -7.71
C PRO A 77 8.07 8.94 -8.72
N ASP A 78 8.79 9.03 -9.84
CA ASP A 78 8.46 9.96 -10.93
C ASP A 78 7.32 9.48 -11.84
N GLY A 79 6.99 8.18 -11.76
CA GLY A 79 5.93 7.57 -12.55
C GLY A 79 6.30 7.24 -14.00
N ASP A 80 7.50 7.55 -14.48
CA ASP A 80 7.91 7.33 -15.87
C ASP A 80 8.22 5.86 -16.15
N ILE A 81 8.69 5.14 -15.13
CA ILE A 81 8.93 3.71 -15.18
C ILE A 81 8.23 2.97 -14.03
N PHE A 82 8.08 1.68 -14.19
CA PHE A 82 7.59 0.78 -13.14
C PHE A 82 8.22 -0.60 -13.30
N ALA A 83 8.18 -1.39 -12.23
CA ALA A 83 8.67 -2.75 -12.23
C ALA A 83 7.53 -3.73 -11.97
N THR A 84 7.56 -4.90 -12.61
CA THR A 84 6.67 -6.03 -12.34
C THR A 84 7.48 -7.27 -12.01
N ALA A 85 6.90 -8.17 -11.23
CA ALA A 85 7.48 -9.45 -10.87
C ALA A 85 6.44 -10.56 -10.87
N GLY A 86 6.88 -11.78 -11.10
CA GLY A 86 6.00 -12.91 -11.26
C GLY A 86 6.51 -14.21 -10.66
N GLN A 87 5.79 -15.28 -10.97
CA GLN A 87 6.11 -16.65 -10.54
C GLN A 87 7.30 -17.26 -11.29
N ASP A 88 7.76 -16.61 -12.34
CA ASP A 88 8.88 -17.05 -13.21
C ASP A 88 10.26 -16.63 -12.67
N GLY A 89 10.32 -15.95 -11.52
CA GLY A 89 11.58 -15.49 -10.93
C GLY A 89 12.22 -14.32 -11.65
N ARG A 90 11.44 -13.62 -12.49
CA ARG A 90 11.90 -12.44 -13.22
C ARG A 90 11.32 -11.17 -12.66
N VAL A 91 12.07 -10.09 -12.83
CA VAL A 91 11.59 -8.72 -12.67
C VAL A 91 11.76 -8.00 -14.00
N LEU A 92 10.70 -7.35 -14.45
CA LEU A 92 10.69 -6.58 -15.70
C LEU A 92 10.55 -5.10 -15.36
N ILE A 93 11.42 -4.26 -15.92
CA ILE A 93 11.33 -2.80 -15.81
C ILE A 93 10.71 -2.26 -17.08
N TRP A 94 9.68 -1.44 -16.95
CA TRP A 94 8.82 -0.95 -18.01
C TRP A 94 8.85 0.57 -18.12
N LYS A 95 8.64 1.08 -19.31
CA LYS A 95 8.27 2.49 -19.52
C LYS A 95 6.77 2.64 -19.41
N SER A 96 6.32 3.50 -18.51
CA SER A 96 4.88 3.65 -18.20
C SER A 96 4.07 4.13 -19.40
N LYS A 97 4.62 5.02 -20.21
CA LYS A 97 3.94 5.63 -21.34
C LYS A 97 3.75 4.68 -22.51
N GLU A 98 4.78 3.89 -22.85
CA GLU A 98 4.79 3.01 -24.01
C GLU A 98 4.35 1.58 -23.67
N GLY A 99 4.45 1.18 -22.40
CA GLY A 99 4.25 -0.22 -21.98
C GLY A 99 5.30 -1.16 -22.61
N GLU A 100 6.50 -0.68 -22.81
CA GLU A 100 7.62 -1.46 -23.31
C GLU A 100 8.57 -1.80 -22.17
N SER A 101 8.95 -3.08 -22.07
CA SER A 101 9.99 -3.51 -21.14
C SER A 101 11.36 -3.20 -21.74
N ASN A 102 12.16 -2.46 -20.98
CA ASN A 102 13.52 -2.11 -21.37
C ASN A 102 14.58 -2.94 -20.65
N LYS A 103 14.23 -3.67 -19.61
CA LYS A 103 15.14 -4.53 -18.86
C LYS A 103 14.41 -5.72 -18.24
N ALA A 104 15.07 -6.88 -18.26
CA ALA A 104 14.66 -8.08 -17.54
C ALA A 104 15.77 -8.49 -16.57
N LEU A 105 15.42 -8.74 -15.31
CA LEU A 105 16.31 -9.21 -14.25
C LEU A 105 15.94 -10.65 -13.94
N GLU A 106 16.90 -11.57 -14.09
CA GLU A 106 16.70 -13.00 -13.85
C GLU A 106 17.26 -13.38 -12.48
N LEU A 107 16.38 -13.74 -11.53
CA LEU A 107 16.78 -14.13 -10.17
C LEU A 107 16.89 -15.65 -9.98
N GLY A 108 16.35 -16.41 -10.92
CA GLY A 108 16.33 -17.88 -10.88
C GLY A 108 14.90 -18.44 -10.85
N LYS A 109 14.77 -19.72 -10.50
CA LYS A 109 13.45 -20.37 -10.41
C LYS A 109 12.81 -20.07 -9.04
N GLY A 110 11.65 -19.46 -9.04
CA GLY A 110 10.91 -19.12 -7.82
C GLY A 110 10.04 -17.88 -7.98
N TRP A 111 9.37 -17.51 -6.93
CA TRP A 111 8.42 -16.40 -6.92
C TRP A 111 9.09 -15.13 -6.42
N VAL A 112 8.78 -14.02 -7.06
CA VAL A 112 9.14 -12.67 -6.62
C VAL A 112 7.86 -11.98 -6.17
N GLU A 113 7.62 -11.96 -4.85
CA GLU A 113 6.33 -11.53 -4.28
C GLU A 113 6.33 -10.06 -3.84
N HIS A 114 7.50 -9.48 -3.64
CA HIS A 114 7.62 -8.10 -3.16
C HIS A 114 8.65 -7.32 -3.95
N LEU A 115 8.23 -6.13 -4.37
CA LEU A 115 9.06 -5.12 -5.02
C LEU A 115 8.80 -3.77 -4.37
N GLN A 116 9.82 -2.94 -4.24
CA GLN A 116 9.61 -1.54 -3.87
C GLN A 116 10.75 -0.65 -4.37
N TRP A 117 10.38 0.43 -5.06
CA TRP A 117 11.30 1.51 -5.37
C TRP A 117 11.64 2.32 -4.12
N SER A 118 12.89 2.76 -4.01
CA SER A 118 13.29 3.74 -3.01
C SER A 118 12.61 5.10 -3.25
N PRO A 119 12.39 5.91 -2.20
CA PRO A 119 11.70 7.20 -2.33
C PRO A 119 12.37 8.18 -3.29
N ASP A 120 13.67 8.10 -3.48
CA ASP A 120 14.44 8.91 -4.43
C ASP A 120 14.53 8.30 -5.83
N GLY A 121 13.96 7.09 -6.03
CA GLY A 121 13.96 6.39 -7.30
C GLY A 121 15.29 5.76 -7.73
N GLN A 122 16.35 5.87 -6.93
CA GLN A 122 17.65 5.34 -7.32
C GLN A 122 17.72 3.81 -7.28
N PHE A 123 16.92 3.17 -6.41
CA PHE A 123 17.01 1.76 -6.13
C PHE A 123 15.66 1.05 -6.18
N LEU A 124 15.67 -0.18 -6.67
CA LEU A 124 14.57 -1.13 -6.60
C LEU A 124 14.95 -2.29 -5.68
N ALA A 125 14.27 -2.41 -4.52
CA ALA A 125 14.39 -3.59 -3.67
C ALA A 125 13.48 -4.71 -4.20
N VAL A 126 14.01 -5.91 -4.27
CA VAL A 126 13.35 -7.11 -4.78
C VAL A 126 13.53 -8.26 -3.79
N VAL A 127 12.44 -8.82 -3.33
CA VAL A 127 12.46 -9.98 -2.44
C VAL A 127 12.42 -11.26 -3.26
N PHE A 128 13.41 -12.11 -3.06
CA PHE A 128 13.44 -13.44 -3.63
C PHE A 128 13.74 -14.48 -2.54
N SER A 129 12.70 -15.13 -2.04
CA SER A 129 12.76 -16.12 -0.96
C SER A 129 13.38 -15.54 0.34
N GLN A 130 14.59 -15.95 0.69
CA GLN A 130 15.30 -15.52 1.91
C GLN A 130 16.35 -14.42 1.63
N TYR A 131 16.34 -13.83 0.45
CA TYR A 131 17.26 -12.77 0.06
C TYR A 131 16.51 -11.53 -0.40
N VAL A 132 17.14 -10.38 -0.21
CA VAL A 132 16.72 -9.13 -0.82
C VAL A 132 17.84 -8.65 -1.73
N TYR A 133 17.49 -8.39 -2.96
CA TYR A 133 18.36 -7.79 -3.98
C TYR A 133 17.99 -6.32 -4.11
N VAL A 134 18.97 -5.49 -4.35
CA VAL A 134 18.76 -4.08 -4.66
C VAL A 134 19.40 -3.79 -6.00
N PHE A 135 18.60 -3.32 -6.94
CA PHE A 135 19.04 -2.94 -8.27
C PHE A 135 18.98 -1.42 -8.44
N SER A 136 19.85 -0.87 -9.27
CA SER A 136 19.72 0.52 -9.73
C SER A 136 18.53 0.67 -10.67
N ALA A 137 18.11 1.89 -10.97
CA ALA A 137 17.04 2.16 -11.94
C ALA A 137 17.34 1.62 -13.34
N ASP A 138 18.62 1.47 -13.68
CA ASP A 138 19.08 0.86 -14.94
C ASP A 138 19.09 -0.69 -14.90
N GLY A 139 18.72 -1.27 -13.74
CA GLY A 139 18.63 -2.73 -13.55
C GLY A 139 19.99 -3.42 -13.33
N GLU A 140 21.00 -2.72 -12.85
CA GLU A 140 22.25 -3.32 -12.42
C GLU A 140 22.18 -3.68 -10.94
N GLU A 141 22.65 -4.89 -10.56
CA GLU A 141 22.69 -5.31 -9.16
C GLU A 141 23.66 -4.41 -8.40
N HIS A 142 23.10 -3.68 -7.41
CA HIS A 142 23.86 -2.77 -6.56
C HIS A 142 24.25 -3.42 -5.24
N TRP A 143 23.33 -4.17 -4.64
CA TRP A 143 23.51 -4.79 -3.34
C TRP A 143 22.64 -6.02 -3.17
N ARG A 144 23.06 -6.94 -2.32
CA ARG A 144 22.31 -8.12 -1.93
C ARG A 144 22.51 -8.41 -0.45
N SER A 145 21.41 -8.74 0.25
CA SER A 145 21.49 -9.12 1.65
C SER A 145 22.18 -10.46 1.85
N ASP A 146 22.72 -10.66 3.06
CA ASP A 146 22.94 -12.00 3.57
C ASP A 146 21.59 -12.77 3.63
N LYS A 147 21.72 -14.10 3.75
CA LYS A 147 20.56 -14.99 3.88
C LYS A 147 19.79 -14.67 5.17
N HIS A 148 18.50 -14.32 5.03
CA HIS A 148 17.60 -14.17 6.17
C HIS A 148 17.26 -15.53 6.80
N PRO A 149 16.89 -15.57 8.10
CA PRO A 149 16.57 -16.83 8.79
C PRO A 149 15.33 -17.53 8.22
N SER A 150 14.42 -16.78 7.61
CA SER A 150 13.23 -17.29 6.93
C SER A 150 12.95 -16.49 5.67
N THR A 151 11.90 -16.84 4.93
CA THR A 151 11.37 -16.02 3.83
C THR A 151 11.12 -14.60 4.31
N VAL A 152 11.52 -13.61 3.51
CA VAL A 152 11.24 -12.19 3.76
C VAL A 152 9.77 -11.95 3.43
N SER A 153 9.01 -11.49 4.42
CA SER A 153 7.57 -11.30 4.32
C SER A 153 7.15 -9.87 3.96
N ALA A 154 8.07 -8.92 4.11
CA ALA A 154 7.83 -7.53 3.71
C ALA A 154 9.15 -6.78 3.53
N VAL A 155 9.10 -5.76 2.69
CA VAL A 155 10.19 -4.83 2.43
C VAL A 155 9.64 -3.40 2.40
N ALA A 156 10.39 -2.46 2.96
CA ALA A 156 10.00 -1.05 2.95
C ALA A 156 11.24 -0.14 2.96
N TRP A 157 11.12 1.03 2.32
CA TRP A 157 12.13 2.07 2.37
C TRP A 157 11.70 3.19 3.31
N SER A 158 12.61 3.69 4.13
CA SER A 158 12.41 4.95 4.83
C SER A 158 12.62 6.14 3.88
N LYS A 159 12.14 7.32 4.24
CA LYS A 159 12.39 8.54 3.45
C LYS A 159 13.89 8.90 3.32
N SER A 160 14.74 8.38 4.18
CA SER A 160 16.20 8.53 4.11
C SER A 160 16.89 7.44 3.28
N ASN A 161 16.13 6.66 2.50
CA ASN A 161 16.62 5.53 1.68
C ASN A 161 17.29 4.41 2.49
N GLU A 162 16.89 4.23 3.73
CA GLU A 162 17.26 3.07 4.52
C GLU A 162 16.29 1.92 4.21
N LEU A 163 16.78 0.74 3.89
CA LEU A 163 15.99 -0.42 3.54
C LEU A 163 15.64 -1.23 4.79
N ALA A 164 14.36 -1.45 5.04
CA ALA A 164 13.85 -2.34 6.08
C ALA A 164 13.33 -3.64 5.48
N THR A 165 13.63 -4.75 6.13
CA THR A 165 13.11 -6.08 5.77
C THR A 165 12.48 -6.75 6.98
N ALA A 166 11.34 -7.41 6.82
CA ALA A 166 10.72 -8.22 7.86
C ALA A 166 10.77 -9.70 7.50
N CYS A 167 11.04 -10.53 8.49
CA CYS A 167 10.99 -11.98 8.38
C CYS A 167 10.57 -12.59 9.74
N TYR A 168 10.57 -13.92 9.86
CA TYR A 168 10.36 -14.54 11.16
C TYR A 168 11.43 -14.07 12.16
N GLY A 169 10.98 -13.59 13.30
CA GLY A 169 11.82 -13.23 14.42
C GLY A 169 12.46 -11.83 14.37
N ARG A 170 12.35 -11.05 13.28
CA ARG A 170 13.00 -9.74 13.26
C ARG A 170 12.60 -8.81 12.12
N VAL A 171 12.88 -7.53 12.34
CA VAL A 171 13.05 -6.50 11.30
C VAL A 171 14.52 -6.10 11.26
N THR A 172 15.09 -5.96 10.06
CA THR A 172 16.47 -5.51 9.87
C THR A 172 16.50 -4.28 8.98
N PHE A 173 17.28 -3.29 9.37
CA PHE A 173 17.54 -2.04 8.63
C PHE A 173 18.93 -2.05 8.03
N TYR A 174 19.02 -1.68 6.75
CA TYR A 174 20.26 -1.68 5.98
C TYR A 174 20.52 -0.32 5.35
N ASP A 175 21.77 0.12 5.45
CA ASP A 175 22.35 1.12 4.54
C ASP A 175 22.94 0.35 3.35
N VAL A 176 22.20 0.31 2.24
CA VAL A 176 22.60 -0.46 1.05
C VAL A 176 23.78 0.18 0.29
N ILE A 177 24.06 1.46 0.55
CA ILE A 177 25.18 2.18 -0.07
C ILE A 177 26.50 1.85 0.66
N ARG A 178 26.45 1.76 1.99
CA ARG A 178 27.61 1.46 2.82
C ARG A 178 27.78 -0.03 3.10
N ASP A 179 26.85 -0.85 2.63
CA ASP A 179 26.79 -2.29 2.93
C ASP A 179 26.81 -2.57 4.44
N GLN A 180 25.93 -1.92 5.17
CA GLN A 180 25.89 -2.00 6.63
C GLN A 180 24.51 -2.33 7.15
N VAL A 181 24.46 -3.17 8.19
CA VAL A 181 23.28 -3.35 9.02
C VAL A 181 23.25 -2.23 10.06
N ASN A 182 22.27 -1.34 9.96
CA ASN A 182 22.13 -0.22 10.89
C ASN A 182 21.46 -0.65 12.19
N GLN A 183 20.45 -1.52 12.10
CA GLN A 183 19.68 -1.95 13.27
C GLN A 183 19.00 -3.30 13.02
N LYS A 184 18.88 -4.10 14.09
CA LYS A 184 18.04 -5.30 14.14
C LYS A 184 17.06 -5.15 15.30
N LEU A 185 15.80 -5.39 15.02
CA LEU A 185 14.70 -5.36 15.99
C LEU A 185 14.19 -6.79 16.10
N GLU A 186 14.37 -7.39 17.26
CA GLU A 186 14.05 -8.80 17.51
C GLU A 186 12.60 -8.95 17.99
N TRP A 187 11.92 -10.00 17.55
CA TRP A 187 10.58 -10.38 18.00
C TRP A 187 10.39 -11.89 17.93
N GLN A 188 9.68 -12.46 18.89
CA GLN A 188 9.39 -13.90 18.89
C GLN A 188 8.06 -14.19 18.17
N GLY A 189 8.08 -14.17 16.83
CA GLY A 189 6.88 -14.43 16.06
C GLY A 189 7.08 -14.28 14.56
N SER A 190 6.04 -14.64 13.80
CA SER A 190 6.01 -14.51 12.36
C SER A 190 5.39 -13.16 11.99
N LEU A 191 6.20 -12.28 11.46
CA LEU A 191 5.75 -10.99 10.93
C LEU A 191 5.18 -11.21 9.53
N VAL A 192 3.94 -10.80 9.29
CA VAL A 192 3.21 -11.03 8.03
C VAL A 192 3.01 -9.77 7.19
N SER A 193 3.16 -8.60 7.81
CA SER A 193 3.09 -7.30 7.16
C SER A 193 3.99 -6.30 7.89
N MET A 194 4.43 -5.24 7.21
CA MET A 194 5.24 -4.20 7.80
C MET A 194 4.93 -2.85 7.16
N VAL A 195 4.91 -1.81 7.96
CA VAL A 195 4.86 -0.42 7.51
C VAL A 195 5.80 0.44 8.36
N LEU A 196 6.41 1.43 7.73
CA LEU A 196 7.23 2.45 8.40
C LEU A 196 6.44 3.75 8.53
N SER A 197 6.62 4.46 9.65
CA SER A 197 6.22 5.86 9.70
C SER A 197 7.00 6.67 8.67
N PRO A 198 6.48 7.81 8.18
CA PRO A 198 7.15 8.60 7.14
C PRO A 198 8.56 9.06 7.50
N ASP A 199 8.86 9.26 8.78
CA ASP A 199 10.20 9.60 9.27
C ASP A 199 11.10 8.38 9.48
N GLY A 200 10.53 7.16 9.39
CA GLY A 200 11.25 5.90 9.61
C GLY A 200 11.54 5.57 11.07
N ASP A 201 11.04 6.35 12.03
CA ASP A 201 11.27 6.11 13.45
C ASP A 201 10.39 5.00 14.03
N ILE A 202 9.14 4.89 13.52
CA ILE A 202 8.22 3.86 13.97
C ILE A 202 8.13 2.77 12.91
N VAL A 203 8.26 1.53 13.35
CA VAL A 203 8.05 0.32 12.56
C VAL A 203 6.86 -0.41 13.17
N ALA A 204 5.82 -0.68 12.39
CA ALA A 204 4.69 -1.48 12.80
C ALA A 204 4.59 -2.73 11.93
N CYS A 205 4.43 -3.89 12.56
CA CYS A 205 4.31 -5.18 11.90
C CYS A 205 3.07 -5.91 12.39
N GLY A 206 2.26 -6.38 11.46
CA GLY A 206 1.23 -7.37 11.77
C GLY A 206 1.86 -8.74 12.00
N SER A 207 1.37 -9.46 12.98
CA SER A 207 1.90 -10.76 13.38
C SER A 207 0.89 -11.89 13.16
N GLN A 208 1.41 -13.11 13.04
CA GLN A 208 0.62 -14.33 12.85
C GLN A 208 -0.29 -14.66 14.04
N ASP A 209 0.02 -14.16 15.24
CA ASP A 209 -0.72 -14.36 16.48
C ASP A 209 -1.88 -13.37 16.70
N ASN A 210 -2.27 -12.62 15.64
CA ASN A 210 -3.31 -11.61 15.65
C ASN A 210 -2.96 -10.39 16.51
N SER A 211 -1.70 -9.98 16.49
CA SER A 211 -1.24 -8.75 17.11
C SER A 211 -0.60 -7.81 16.09
N VAL A 212 -0.42 -6.56 16.49
CA VAL A 212 0.48 -5.61 15.81
C VAL A 212 1.59 -5.27 16.78
N HIS A 213 2.80 -5.65 16.44
CA HIS A 213 3.99 -5.25 17.18
C HIS A 213 4.58 -3.99 16.58
N PHE A 214 5.00 -3.02 17.41
CA PHE A 214 5.70 -1.84 16.93
C PHE A 214 6.96 -1.54 17.74
N TRP A 215 7.90 -0.90 17.07
CA TRP A 215 9.12 -0.36 17.68
C TRP A 215 9.23 1.12 17.38
N ARG A 216 9.62 1.91 18.40
CA ARG A 216 10.09 3.28 18.24
C ARG A 216 11.61 3.25 18.29
N ARG A 217 12.24 3.41 17.14
CA ARG A 217 13.70 3.20 16.95
C ARG A 217 14.54 4.18 17.76
N SER A 218 14.15 5.45 17.83
CA SER A 218 14.88 6.51 18.54
C SER A 218 14.96 6.30 20.06
N THR A 219 13.97 5.62 20.66
CA THR A 219 13.88 5.41 22.11
C THR A 219 14.12 3.94 22.50
N ALA A 220 14.26 3.04 21.54
CA ALA A 220 14.28 1.59 21.72
C ALA A 220 13.04 1.05 22.46
N GLN A 221 11.93 1.80 22.43
CA GLN A 221 10.63 1.36 22.94
C GLN A 221 10.07 0.31 21.98
N ASP A 222 9.54 -0.77 22.54
CA ASP A 222 8.72 -1.73 21.80
C ASP A 222 7.44 -2.02 22.59
N ALA A 223 6.35 -2.27 21.89
CA ALA A 223 5.08 -2.64 22.48
C ALA A 223 4.21 -3.42 21.48
N GLU A 224 3.19 -4.07 22.02
CA GLU A 224 2.27 -4.92 21.28
C GLU A 224 0.84 -4.40 21.42
N MET A 225 0.15 -4.30 20.32
CA MET A 225 -1.27 -4.00 20.23
C MET A 225 -2.04 -5.31 19.98
N THR A 226 -2.83 -5.74 20.94
CA THR A 226 -3.56 -6.99 20.95
C THR A 226 -5.07 -6.80 20.83
N GLY A 227 -5.82 -7.90 20.74
CA GLY A 227 -7.29 -7.86 20.67
C GLY A 227 -7.86 -7.90 19.26
N TYR A 228 -7.03 -8.12 18.26
CA TYR A 228 -7.51 -8.30 16.89
C TYR A 228 -8.18 -9.67 16.71
N PRO A 229 -9.35 -9.72 16.04
CA PRO A 229 -10.06 -11.00 15.79
C PRO A 229 -9.34 -11.88 14.77
N CYS A 230 -8.43 -11.32 13.98
CA CYS A 230 -7.66 -11.99 12.95
C CYS A 230 -6.35 -11.25 12.67
N LYS A 231 -5.50 -11.85 11.85
CA LYS A 231 -4.18 -11.29 11.50
C LYS A 231 -4.30 -9.90 10.87
N PRO A 232 -3.66 -8.87 11.43
CA PRO A 232 -3.61 -7.53 10.85
C PRO A 232 -2.69 -7.54 9.62
N SER A 233 -3.26 -7.81 8.45
CA SER A 233 -2.50 -7.88 7.19
C SER A 233 -2.38 -6.53 6.48
N GLN A 234 -3.26 -5.58 6.83
CA GLN A 234 -3.29 -4.25 6.25
C GLN A 234 -2.88 -3.22 7.29
N LEU A 235 -1.81 -2.50 7.00
CA LEU A 235 -1.25 -1.47 7.86
C LEU A 235 -0.97 -0.22 7.01
N ALA A 236 -1.33 0.95 7.49
CA ALA A 236 -1.01 2.20 6.81
C ALA A 236 -0.79 3.33 7.82
N PHE A 237 0.31 4.08 7.68
CA PHE A 237 0.51 5.35 8.39
C PHE A 237 -0.02 6.53 7.58
N ASP A 238 -0.52 7.53 8.29
CA ASP A 238 -0.79 8.84 7.69
C ASP A 238 0.53 9.56 7.35
N GLN A 239 0.44 10.64 6.59
CA GLN A 239 1.62 11.42 6.16
C GLN A 239 2.40 12.08 7.30
N THR A 240 1.80 12.18 8.48
CA THR A 240 2.46 12.75 9.67
C THR A 240 3.14 11.70 10.54
N GLY A 241 2.86 10.40 10.33
CA GLY A 241 3.30 9.30 11.18
C GLY A 241 2.61 9.27 12.55
N MET A 242 1.58 10.10 12.75
CA MET A 242 0.87 10.20 14.03
C MET A 242 -0.34 9.29 14.11
N VAL A 243 -0.79 8.73 13.00
CA VAL A 243 -1.95 7.86 12.94
C VAL A 243 -1.62 6.60 12.17
N LEU A 244 -1.83 5.44 12.79
CA LEU A 244 -1.73 4.13 12.16
C LEU A 244 -3.13 3.53 12.03
N ALA A 245 -3.54 3.21 10.82
CA ALA A 245 -4.73 2.41 10.54
C ALA A 245 -4.32 0.95 10.34
N THR A 246 -5.05 0.02 10.94
CA THR A 246 -4.81 -1.42 10.84
C THR A 246 -6.10 -2.12 10.48
N GLY A 247 -6.00 -3.16 9.63
CA GLY A 247 -7.12 -3.94 9.14
C GLY A 247 -6.76 -5.39 8.91
N GLY A 248 -7.78 -6.21 8.83
CA GLY A 248 -7.68 -7.66 8.63
C GLY A 248 -9.02 -8.35 8.92
N GLY A 249 -9.77 -7.82 9.88
CA GLY A 249 -11.19 -8.11 10.13
C GLY A 249 -12.12 -7.13 9.45
N GLU A 250 -13.37 -7.08 9.89
CA GLU A 250 -14.40 -6.19 9.35
C GLU A 250 -14.22 -4.74 9.80
N ARG A 251 -13.55 -4.50 10.93
CA ARG A 251 -13.29 -3.17 11.50
C ARG A 251 -11.87 -2.71 11.19
N ILE A 252 -11.74 -1.42 10.98
CA ILE A 252 -10.46 -0.74 10.94
C ILE A 252 -10.18 -0.20 12.33
N THR A 253 -9.04 -0.57 12.89
CA THR A 253 -8.58 -0.03 14.18
C THR A 253 -7.59 1.09 13.90
N VAL A 254 -7.78 2.24 14.56
CA VAL A 254 -7.00 3.46 14.34
C VAL A 254 -6.27 3.85 15.61
N TRP A 255 -4.95 3.83 15.55
CA TRP A 255 -4.07 4.10 16.67
C TRP A 255 -3.43 5.49 16.57
N SER A 256 -3.40 6.21 17.70
CA SER A 256 -2.69 7.49 17.80
C SER A 256 -1.28 7.27 18.31
N PHE A 257 -0.31 7.79 17.56
CA PHE A 257 1.11 7.83 17.97
C PHE A 257 1.53 9.19 18.52
N GLN A 258 0.58 10.04 18.91
CA GLN A 258 0.87 11.31 19.57
C GLN A 258 1.48 11.07 20.96
N GLY A 259 2.40 11.94 21.37
CA GLY A 259 3.06 11.84 22.68
C GLY A 259 3.83 10.54 22.85
N ASN A 260 3.44 9.74 23.86
CA ASN A 260 4.11 8.45 24.14
C ASN A 260 3.67 7.32 23.23
N GLY A 261 2.73 7.56 22.29
CA GLY A 261 2.22 6.54 21.38
C GLY A 261 0.98 5.81 21.90
N PRO A 262 0.64 4.64 21.33
CA PRO A 262 -0.62 3.95 21.62
C PRO A 262 -0.67 3.23 22.97
N GLU A 263 0.45 3.07 23.67
CA GLU A 263 0.52 2.32 24.92
C GLU A 263 -0.42 2.89 25.99
N GLY A 264 -1.26 2.04 26.58
CA GLY A 264 -2.27 2.44 27.57
C GLY A 264 -3.44 3.25 27.02
N THR A 265 -3.56 3.40 25.69
CA THR A 265 -4.68 4.09 25.05
C THR A 265 -5.71 3.11 24.47
N VAL A 266 -6.91 3.63 24.17
CA VAL A 266 -7.96 2.91 23.45
C VAL A 266 -7.94 3.40 22.00
N PRO A 267 -7.87 2.50 21.02
CA PRO A 267 -7.92 2.90 19.62
C PRO A 267 -9.29 3.42 19.19
N GLY A 268 -9.33 4.19 18.13
CA GLY A 268 -10.56 4.46 17.41
C GLY A 268 -10.94 3.25 16.55
N GLU A 269 -12.24 3.08 16.29
CA GLU A 269 -12.78 2.05 15.41
C GLU A 269 -13.58 2.68 14.29
N LEU A 270 -13.42 2.15 13.04
CA LEU A 270 -14.23 2.52 11.89
C LEU A 270 -15.00 1.27 11.45
N ASP A 271 -16.32 1.32 11.56
CA ASP A 271 -17.21 0.15 11.47
C ASP A 271 -18.33 0.41 10.47
N LEU A 272 -18.05 0.18 9.18
CA LEU A 272 -19.05 0.21 8.10
C LEU A 272 -18.91 -0.98 7.13
N HIS A 273 -17.75 -1.64 7.12
CA HIS A 273 -17.57 -2.84 6.33
C HIS A 273 -18.21 -4.05 7.02
N ILE A 274 -18.72 -4.98 6.23
CA ILE A 274 -19.28 -6.26 6.69
C ILE A 274 -18.43 -7.46 6.26
N GLY A 275 -17.31 -7.20 5.64
CA GLY A 275 -16.31 -8.19 5.25
C GLY A 275 -14.91 -7.75 5.65
N ALA A 276 -13.96 -8.66 5.56
CA ALA A 276 -12.58 -8.39 5.95
C ALA A 276 -11.96 -7.26 5.11
N ILE A 277 -11.27 -6.35 5.77
CA ILE A 277 -10.50 -5.28 5.14
C ILE A 277 -9.37 -5.89 4.31
N SER A 278 -9.33 -5.57 3.04
CA SER A 278 -8.34 -6.08 2.08
C SER A 278 -7.36 -5.02 1.60
N SER A 279 -7.68 -3.74 1.77
CA SER A 279 -6.77 -2.65 1.38
C SER A 279 -7.01 -1.40 2.21
N LEU A 280 -5.93 -0.74 2.63
CA LEU A 280 -5.91 0.54 3.32
C LEU A 280 -4.91 1.47 2.65
N ALA A 281 -5.31 2.69 2.35
CA ALA A 281 -4.43 3.68 1.76
C ALA A 281 -4.74 5.09 2.30
N PHE A 282 -3.73 5.74 2.89
CA PHE A 282 -3.83 7.16 3.18
C PHE A 282 -3.59 8.00 1.93
N SER A 283 -4.35 9.07 1.78
CA SER A 283 -4.06 10.10 0.78
C SER A 283 -2.73 10.79 1.13
N ASN A 284 -1.99 11.20 0.11
CA ASN A 284 -0.76 11.97 0.28
C ASN A 284 -1.01 13.42 0.75
N ARG A 285 -2.27 13.83 0.93
CA ARG A 285 -2.69 15.15 1.45
C ARG A 285 -3.77 15.00 2.52
N GLY A 286 -3.54 15.62 3.67
CA GLY A 286 -4.48 15.62 4.77
C GLY A 286 -4.56 14.27 5.50
N SER A 287 -5.64 14.07 6.24
CA SER A 287 -5.88 12.88 7.07
C SER A 287 -7.00 12.01 6.49
N LEU A 288 -6.97 11.79 5.16
CA LEU A 288 -7.95 10.97 4.47
C LEU A 288 -7.45 9.54 4.34
N LEU A 289 -8.22 8.59 4.84
CA LEU A 289 -8.00 7.16 4.66
C LEU A 289 -9.04 6.61 3.68
N ALA A 290 -8.59 5.86 2.69
CA ALA A 290 -9.46 4.99 1.90
C ALA A 290 -9.33 3.55 2.38
N SER A 291 -10.45 2.84 2.45
CA SER A 291 -10.51 1.42 2.82
C SER A 291 -11.33 0.64 1.82
N GLY A 292 -10.85 -0.55 1.47
CA GLY A 292 -11.54 -1.53 0.64
C GLY A 292 -11.71 -2.84 1.39
N SER A 293 -12.82 -3.53 1.14
CA SER A 293 -13.18 -4.76 1.83
C SER A 293 -13.55 -5.88 0.86
N ARG A 294 -13.49 -7.09 1.36
CA ARG A 294 -13.93 -8.30 0.65
C ARG A 294 -15.44 -8.34 0.41
N ASP A 295 -16.22 -7.47 1.05
CA ASP A 295 -17.64 -7.29 0.78
C ASP A 295 -17.93 -6.46 -0.48
N GLY A 296 -16.90 -5.91 -1.12
CA GLY A 296 -17.01 -5.06 -2.31
C GLY A 296 -17.27 -3.59 -2.01
N SER A 297 -17.23 -3.19 -0.75
CA SER A 297 -17.38 -1.79 -0.37
C SER A 297 -16.04 -1.05 -0.32
N VAL A 298 -16.09 0.22 -0.67
CA VAL A 298 -14.99 1.19 -0.55
C VAL A 298 -15.50 2.37 0.25
N PHE A 299 -14.77 2.79 1.29
CA PHE A 299 -15.10 3.98 2.07
C PHE A 299 -13.92 4.95 2.12
N VAL A 300 -14.24 6.24 2.22
CA VAL A 300 -13.30 7.31 2.53
C VAL A 300 -13.64 7.90 3.88
N TRP A 301 -12.64 8.02 4.72
CA TRP A 301 -12.74 8.48 6.10
C TRP A 301 -11.90 9.73 6.30
N LEU A 302 -12.43 10.68 7.09
CA LEU A 302 -11.66 11.80 7.63
C LEU A 302 -11.21 11.43 9.03
N LEU A 303 -9.91 11.26 9.23
CA LEU A 303 -9.34 10.88 10.51
C LEU A 303 -8.86 12.10 11.29
N GLN A 304 -9.00 12.02 12.61
CA GLN A 304 -8.42 12.94 13.58
C GLN A 304 -7.16 12.29 14.19
N LYS A 305 -6.25 13.12 14.68
CA LYS A 305 -5.00 12.65 15.29
C LYS A 305 -5.18 11.79 16.55
N ASN A 306 -6.35 11.88 17.19
CA ASN A 306 -6.71 11.06 18.35
C ASN A 306 -7.26 9.66 17.98
N GLY A 307 -7.26 9.29 16.70
CA GLY A 307 -7.74 8.00 16.22
C GLY A 307 -9.23 7.97 15.85
N HIS A 308 -10.01 8.99 16.15
CA HIS A 308 -11.41 9.05 15.70
C HIS A 308 -11.51 9.36 14.20
N GLY A 309 -12.54 8.84 13.54
CA GLY A 309 -12.77 9.05 12.12
C GLY A 309 -14.26 9.15 11.77
N GLU A 310 -14.55 9.93 10.74
CA GLU A 310 -15.89 10.10 10.19
C GLU A 310 -15.91 9.64 8.73
N PRO A 311 -16.93 8.89 8.30
CA PRO A 311 -17.08 8.53 6.89
C PRO A 311 -17.46 9.76 6.07
N LEU A 312 -16.75 9.98 4.98
CA LEU A 312 -17.05 11.07 4.05
C LEU A 312 -17.83 10.60 2.82
N GLY A 313 -17.73 9.34 2.49
CA GLY A 313 -18.42 8.73 1.37
C GLY A 313 -17.99 7.29 1.16
N GLY A 314 -18.72 6.59 0.31
CA GLY A 314 -18.42 5.21 -0.03
C GLY A 314 -19.09 4.79 -1.32
N ALA A 315 -18.67 3.63 -1.82
CA ALA A 315 -19.23 2.99 -3.01
C ALA A 315 -19.23 1.47 -2.82
N PHE A 316 -20.07 0.79 -3.59
CA PHE A 316 -20.10 -0.67 -3.69
C PHE A 316 -19.86 -1.09 -5.15
N VAL A 317 -18.88 -1.94 -5.39
CA VAL A 317 -18.43 -2.29 -6.75
C VAL A 317 -18.70 -3.74 -7.14
N GLY A 318 -19.50 -4.46 -6.33
CA GLY A 318 -19.98 -5.79 -6.68
C GLY A 318 -18.98 -6.94 -6.65
N GLY A 319 -17.78 -6.73 -6.16
CA GLY A 319 -16.75 -7.75 -6.06
C GLY A 319 -15.74 -7.44 -4.97
N ARG A 320 -15.08 -8.47 -4.44
CA ARG A 320 -14.04 -8.32 -3.41
C ARG A 320 -12.98 -7.31 -3.85
N ILE A 321 -12.76 -6.26 -3.06
CA ILE A 321 -11.68 -5.29 -3.32
C ILE A 321 -10.33 -5.96 -3.09
N GLU A 322 -9.41 -5.79 -4.03
CA GLU A 322 -8.04 -6.29 -3.93
C GLU A 322 -7.05 -5.17 -3.62
N ALA A 323 -7.20 -4.04 -4.28
CA ALA A 323 -6.36 -2.88 -4.03
C ALA A 323 -7.14 -1.59 -4.23
N ILE A 324 -6.68 -0.55 -3.52
CA ILE A 324 -7.12 0.83 -3.69
C ILE A 324 -5.90 1.74 -3.85
N ALA A 325 -6.03 2.78 -4.66
CA ALA A 325 -4.93 3.71 -4.90
C ALA A 325 -5.45 5.15 -5.03
N TRP A 326 -4.92 6.05 -4.20
CA TRP A 326 -5.14 7.48 -4.37
C TRP A 326 -4.35 8.00 -5.57
N ARG A 327 -4.99 8.83 -6.40
CA ARG A 327 -4.29 9.58 -7.43
C ARG A 327 -3.31 10.56 -6.78
N PRO A 328 -2.11 10.80 -7.34
CA PRO A 328 -1.09 11.65 -6.71
C PRO A 328 -1.54 13.06 -6.35
N ASP A 329 -2.52 13.63 -7.07
CA ASP A 329 -3.13 14.92 -6.76
C ASP A 329 -4.09 14.92 -5.57
N ALA A 330 -4.36 13.74 -4.98
CA ALA A 330 -5.36 13.49 -3.95
C ALA A 330 -6.81 13.84 -4.35
N CYS A 331 -7.08 14.00 -5.64
CA CYS A 331 -8.39 14.34 -6.19
C CYS A 331 -9.08 13.16 -6.87
N GLY A 332 -8.50 11.97 -6.84
CA GLY A 332 -9.09 10.75 -7.38
C GLY A 332 -8.74 9.53 -6.55
N LEU A 333 -9.64 8.57 -6.54
CA LEU A 333 -9.49 7.27 -5.89
C LEU A 333 -9.83 6.18 -6.90
N ALA A 334 -8.95 5.18 -7.00
CA ALA A 334 -9.20 3.97 -7.77
C ALA A 334 -9.38 2.79 -6.84
N ALA A 335 -10.27 1.86 -7.21
CA ALA A 335 -10.38 0.55 -6.60
C ALA A 335 -10.48 -0.51 -7.69
N VAL A 336 -9.81 -1.63 -7.45
CA VAL A 336 -9.84 -2.80 -8.31
C VAL A 336 -10.36 -4.00 -7.53
N ASN A 337 -11.07 -4.89 -8.22
CA ASN A 337 -11.72 -6.02 -7.58
C ASN A 337 -11.32 -7.37 -8.20
N ALA A 338 -11.67 -8.44 -7.48
CA ALA A 338 -11.39 -9.82 -7.85
C ALA A 338 -12.06 -10.30 -9.16
N ASN A 339 -12.99 -9.56 -9.70
CA ASN A 339 -13.69 -9.91 -10.93
C ASN A 339 -13.13 -9.19 -12.16
N GLY A 340 -11.97 -8.55 -12.03
CA GLY A 340 -11.38 -7.74 -13.10
C GLY A 340 -11.90 -6.30 -13.15
N GLY A 341 -12.85 -5.93 -12.30
CA GLY A 341 -13.46 -4.60 -12.30
C GLY A 341 -12.52 -3.52 -11.80
N ILE A 342 -12.51 -2.40 -12.48
CA ILE A 342 -11.79 -1.18 -12.16
C ILE A 342 -12.79 -0.05 -12.02
N ASN A 343 -12.75 0.66 -10.91
CA ASN A 343 -13.62 1.81 -10.67
C ASN A 343 -12.76 2.99 -10.23
N VAL A 344 -12.93 4.12 -10.85
CA VAL A 344 -12.25 5.37 -10.52
C VAL A 344 -13.26 6.44 -10.22
N TRP A 345 -13.08 7.14 -9.12
CA TRP A 345 -13.91 8.24 -8.68
C TRP A 345 -13.09 9.52 -8.59
N ASP A 346 -13.72 10.63 -8.92
CA ASP A 346 -13.22 11.94 -8.54
C ASP A 346 -13.58 12.23 -7.09
N PHE A 347 -12.61 12.68 -6.31
CA PHE A 347 -12.78 13.08 -4.93
C PHE A 347 -12.71 14.59 -4.79
N LYS A 348 -13.81 15.23 -4.40
CA LYS A 348 -13.89 16.67 -4.17
C LYS A 348 -14.03 16.95 -2.67
N ASN A 349 -12.93 17.37 -2.05
CA ASN A 349 -12.96 17.80 -0.68
C ASN A 349 -13.62 19.18 -0.58
N ARG A 350 -14.90 19.24 -0.14
CA ARG A 350 -15.64 20.49 0.13
C ARG A 350 -15.56 20.88 1.60
N ILE A 351 -14.52 20.52 2.32
CA ILE A 351 -14.30 21.06 3.66
C ILE A 351 -13.93 22.55 3.47
N LYS A 352 -14.95 23.40 3.54
CA LYS A 352 -14.70 24.83 3.71
C LYS A 352 -13.98 24.98 5.05
N THR A 353 -12.69 25.32 5.01
CA THR A 353 -12.07 25.98 6.16
C THR A 353 -12.95 27.20 6.45
N SER A 354 -13.66 27.19 7.57
CA SER A 354 -14.36 28.38 8.03
C SER A 354 -13.37 29.53 8.00
N PRO A 355 -13.68 30.66 7.35
CA PRO A 355 -12.84 31.83 7.50
C PRO A 355 -12.85 32.13 9.00
N LYS A 356 -11.66 32.27 9.61
CA LYS A 356 -11.54 32.86 10.93
C LYS A 356 -12.21 34.22 10.86
N GLY A 357 -13.47 34.30 11.29
CA GLY A 357 -14.21 35.52 11.53
C GLY A 357 -13.88 35.99 12.93
N PHE A 358 -13.19 37.04 12.97
CA PHE A 358 -13.57 38.34 13.50
C PHE A 358 -13.77 38.45 15.02
N SER A 359 -12.89 39.30 15.54
CA SER A 359 -12.86 40.20 16.70
C SER A 359 -12.62 39.58 18.04
#